data_14988f35d586ecfa29e3694724b8846b
#
_entry.id   14988f35d586ecfa29e3694724b8846b
#
_cell.length_a   1.000
_cell.length_b   1.000
_cell.length_c   1.000
_cell.angle_alpha   90.00
_cell.angle_beta   90.00
_cell.angle_gamma   90.00
#
_symmetry.space_group_name_H-M   'P 1'
#
loop_
_entity.id
_entity.type
_entity.pdbx_description
1 polymer ?
#
loop_
_entity_poly.entity_id
_entity_poly.type
_entity_poly.pdbx_seq_one_letter_code
_entity_poly.pdbx_strand_id
1 'polypeptide(L)'
;MKRKKAIPVVLAVIWVFLVLVIFYRTQKPFTLATFLAFADSLLNIALALFILLLGTALGQRLLRCLSFASLGESLIFSAGIGLGILSLITLGLGLLGLLYPWLFYALSLGLALLLLPQILSLLKCVALLRIPSRPPPFIGLYLVATLSLSLLLALAPPISFDALLYHLVGPKLYIQEHRIWAVDNFALYFPSLMEMLFTWGMLLKGDIVAKLIHYLYGLLAGAAIFLLAKRYLSSKIGWWSLALVWSMPMVWVVMGWAYTDLGLVLYEVLAFFALLNWLPSKEKKWLLLSGALSGLAMGVKYTAFVVPLSLALLILY
;
A
#
# COMPACT_ATOMS: atom_id res chain seq x y z
N MET A 1 16.08 -31.20 -23.43
CA MET A 1 16.94 -30.05 -23.84
C MET A 1 16.78 -28.78 -22.98
N LYS A 2 15.65 -28.53 -22.29
CA LYS A 2 15.45 -27.31 -21.46
C LYS A 2 16.26 -27.24 -20.15
N ARG A 3 16.63 -28.38 -19.54
CA ARG A 3 17.42 -28.42 -18.29
C ARG A 3 18.88 -27.95 -18.43
N LYS A 4 19.52 -28.13 -19.58
CA LYS A 4 20.94 -27.75 -19.77
C LYS A 4 21.16 -26.23 -19.87
N LYS A 5 20.15 -25.44 -20.25
CA LYS A 5 20.26 -23.96 -20.31
C LYS A 5 20.11 -23.26 -18.96
N ALA A 6 19.51 -23.90 -17.96
CA ALA A 6 19.31 -23.31 -16.64
C ALA A 6 20.59 -23.36 -15.76
N ILE A 7 21.47 -24.34 -15.98
CA ILE A 7 22.69 -24.55 -15.19
C ILE A 7 23.62 -23.31 -15.17
N PRO A 8 23.98 -22.71 -16.34
CA PRO A 8 24.86 -21.54 -16.33
C PRO A 8 24.24 -20.32 -15.65
N VAL A 9 22.92 -20.14 -15.74
CA VAL A 9 22.21 -19.03 -15.06
C VAL A 9 22.24 -19.25 -13.55
N VAL A 10 21.97 -20.47 -13.08
CA VAL A 10 22.02 -20.81 -11.64
C VAL A 10 23.45 -20.62 -11.11
N LEU A 11 24.47 -21.07 -11.86
CA LEU A 11 25.87 -20.88 -11.47
C LEU A 11 26.26 -19.40 -11.43
N ALA A 12 25.81 -18.59 -12.39
CA ALA A 12 26.05 -17.15 -12.38
C ALA A 12 25.40 -16.46 -11.17
N VAL A 13 24.17 -16.81 -10.83
CA VAL A 13 23.47 -16.29 -9.64
C VAL A 13 24.21 -16.70 -8.36
N ILE A 14 24.60 -17.96 -8.25
CA ILE A 14 25.39 -18.44 -7.08
C ILE A 14 26.72 -17.70 -7.01
N TRP A 15 27.41 -17.52 -8.12
CA TRP A 15 28.68 -16.80 -8.16
C TRP A 15 28.54 -15.35 -7.73
N VAL A 16 27.54 -14.61 -8.27
CA VAL A 16 27.24 -13.22 -7.85
C VAL A 16 26.94 -13.17 -6.36
N PHE A 17 26.11 -14.10 -5.87
CA PHE A 17 25.79 -14.18 -4.45
C PHE A 17 27.03 -14.41 -3.58
N LEU A 18 27.90 -15.35 -3.97
CA LEU A 18 29.16 -15.62 -3.26
C LEU A 18 30.08 -14.40 -3.26
N VAL A 19 30.23 -13.71 -4.40
CA VAL A 19 31.02 -12.48 -4.48
C VAL A 19 30.46 -11.41 -3.55
N LEU A 20 29.16 -11.20 -3.52
CA LEU A 20 28.51 -10.24 -2.62
C LEU A 20 28.72 -10.62 -1.14
N VAL A 21 28.57 -11.89 -0.79
CA VAL A 21 28.79 -12.38 0.58
C VAL A 21 30.24 -12.19 1.02
N ILE A 22 31.20 -12.55 0.15
CA ILE A 22 32.64 -12.40 0.45
C ILE A 22 32.98 -10.92 0.58
N PHE A 23 32.55 -10.09 -0.37
CA PHE A 23 32.74 -8.62 -0.33
C PHE A 23 32.19 -8.03 0.96
N TYR A 24 30.94 -8.38 1.30
CA TYR A 24 30.30 -7.85 2.49
C TYR A 24 31.01 -8.31 3.77
N ARG A 25 31.43 -9.57 3.83
CA ARG A 25 32.13 -10.14 5.00
C ARG A 25 33.51 -9.52 5.21
N THR A 26 34.20 -9.17 4.13
CA THR A 26 35.56 -8.60 4.20
C THR A 26 35.55 -7.09 4.41
N GLN A 27 34.62 -6.39 3.79
CA GLN A 27 34.53 -4.91 3.83
C GLN A 27 33.61 -4.37 4.93
N LYS A 28 32.59 -5.13 5.32
CA LYS A 28 31.64 -4.76 6.37
C LYS A 28 31.31 -5.98 7.25
N PRO A 29 32.17 -6.29 8.24
CA PRO A 29 31.93 -7.44 9.10
C PRO A 29 30.59 -7.33 9.82
N PHE A 30 29.91 -8.45 10.00
CA PHE A 30 28.68 -8.53 10.78
C PHE A 30 28.95 -8.13 12.22
N THR A 31 28.47 -6.96 12.61
CA THR A 31 28.57 -6.42 13.96
C THR A 31 27.22 -6.47 14.65
N LEU A 32 27.20 -6.28 15.97
CA LEU A 32 25.94 -6.09 16.73
C LEU A 32 25.10 -4.97 16.13
N ALA A 33 25.72 -3.87 15.68
CA ALA A 33 25.02 -2.76 15.03
C ALA A 33 24.29 -3.20 13.75
N THR A 34 24.92 -4.07 12.94
CA THR A 34 24.27 -4.63 11.73
C THR A 34 23.06 -5.50 12.08
N PHE A 35 23.18 -6.32 13.14
CA PHE A 35 22.07 -7.13 13.62
C PHE A 35 20.91 -6.27 14.13
N LEU A 36 21.20 -5.23 14.92
CA LEU A 36 20.19 -4.30 15.43
C LEU A 36 19.50 -3.54 14.29
N ALA A 37 20.24 -3.09 13.27
CA ALA A 37 19.67 -2.43 12.08
C ALA A 37 18.74 -3.37 11.29
N PHE A 38 19.08 -4.66 11.20
CA PHE A 38 18.22 -5.65 10.57
C PHE A 38 16.95 -5.89 11.40
N ALA A 39 17.06 -6.04 12.70
CA ALA A 39 15.92 -6.18 13.61
C ALA A 39 15.00 -4.94 13.56
N ASP A 40 15.58 -3.75 13.48
CA ASP A 40 14.86 -2.49 13.32
C ASP A 40 14.08 -2.45 12.00
N SER A 41 14.68 -2.91 10.90
CA SER A 41 14.02 -3.02 9.60
C SER A 41 12.83 -4.00 9.62
N LEU A 42 12.99 -5.14 10.30
CA LEU A 42 11.90 -6.10 10.48
C LEU A 42 10.75 -5.51 11.31
N LEU A 43 11.05 -4.74 12.35
CA LEU A 43 10.05 -4.05 13.15
C LEU A 43 9.29 -3.00 12.32
N ASN A 44 9.99 -2.22 11.47
CA ASN A 44 9.34 -1.27 10.57
C ASN A 44 8.36 -1.98 9.62
N ILE A 45 8.76 -3.10 9.02
CA ILE A 45 7.90 -3.92 8.15
C ILE A 45 6.70 -4.44 8.95
N ALA A 46 6.93 -4.98 10.15
CA ALA A 46 5.86 -5.53 10.99
C ALA A 46 4.82 -4.47 11.35
N LEU A 47 5.24 -3.25 11.68
CA LEU A 47 4.33 -2.13 11.99
C LEU A 47 3.53 -1.67 10.77
N ALA A 48 4.15 -1.57 9.59
CA ALA A 48 3.44 -1.24 8.37
C ALA A 48 2.41 -2.32 7.99
N LEU A 49 2.76 -3.60 8.10
CA LEU A 49 1.85 -4.73 7.89
C LEU A 49 0.73 -4.77 8.94
N PHE A 50 1.03 -4.40 10.17
CA PHE A 50 0.03 -4.30 11.23
C PHE A 50 -1.01 -3.22 10.93
N ILE A 51 -0.59 -2.03 10.47
CA ILE A 51 -1.52 -0.97 10.03
C ILE A 51 -2.38 -1.47 8.84
N LEU A 52 -1.77 -2.14 7.86
CA LEU A 52 -2.50 -2.75 6.75
C LEU A 52 -3.52 -3.77 7.23
N LEU A 53 -3.15 -4.62 8.18
CA LEU A 53 -4.02 -5.65 8.76
C LEU A 53 -5.21 -5.02 9.50
N LEU A 54 -4.96 -3.98 10.32
CA LEU A 54 -6.02 -3.23 11.00
C LEU A 54 -6.98 -2.57 10.01
N GLY A 55 -6.44 -1.88 8.99
CA GLY A 55 -7.26 -1.28 7.94
C GLY A 55 -8.08 -2.32 7.20
N THR A 56 -7.45 -3.43 6.77
CA THR A 56 -8.17 -4.50 6.05
C THR A 56 -9.26 -5.13 6.92
N ALA A 57 -9.01 -5.39 8.20
CA ALA A 57 -9.99 -5.93 9.13
C ALA A 57 -11.17 -4.96 9.36
N LEU A 58 -10.89 -3.67 9.49
CA LEU A 58 -11.91 -2.63 9.60
C LEU A 58 -12.78 -2.57 8.34
N GLY A 59 -12.16 -2.52 7.16
CA GLY A 59 -12.86 -2.52 5.89
C GLY A 59 -13.70 -3.80 5.69
N GLN A 60 -13.19 -4.97 6.06
CA GLN A 60 -13.95 -6.22 5.98
C GLN A 60 -15.21 -6.19 6.85
N ARG A 61 -15.14 -5.59 8.04
CA ARG A 61 -16.29 -5.41 8.91
C ARG A 61 -17.34 -4.48 8.30
N LEU A 62 -16.91 -3.40 7.65
CA LEU A 62 -17.78 -2.41 7.03
C LEU A 62 -18.42 -2.91 5.74
N LEU A 63 -17.65 -3.63 4.93
CA LEU A 63 -18.11 -4.14 3.63
C LEU A 63 -18.77 -5.53 3.72
N ARG A 64 -19.10 -6.03 4.92
CA ARG A 64 -19.74 -7.34 5.12
C ARG A 64 -21.07 -7.54 4.39
N CYS A 65 -21.71 -6.43 4.00
CA CYS A 65 -22.98 -6.45 3.27
C CYS A 65 -22.80 -6.59 1.75
N LEU A 66 -21.55 -6.57 1.24
CA LEU A 66 -21.22 -6.73 -0.17
C LEU A 66 -20.77 -8.16 -0.47
N SER A 67 -21.23 -8.68 -1.60
CA SER A 67 -20.81 -9.98 -2.12
C SER A 67 -19.71 -9.79 -3.15
N PHE A 68 -18.49 -10.23 -2.84
CA PHE A 68 -17.35 -10.17 -3.74
C PHE A 68 -17.22 -11.48 -4.53
N ALA A 69 -16.81 -11.40 -5.79
CA ALA A 69 -16.65 -12.59 -6.63
C ALA A 69 -15.43 -13.43 -6.28
N SER A 70 -14.47 -12.87 -5.56
CA SER A 70 -13.28 -13.56 -5.10
C SER A 70 -12.77 -13.02 -3.77
N LEU A 71 -12.01 -13.85 -3.04
CA LEU A 71 -11.32 -13.42 -1.82
C LEU A 71 -10.37 -12.25 -2.11
N GLY A 72 -9.66 -12.27 -3.24
CA GLY A 72 -8.76 -11.17 -3.62
C GLY A 72 -9.50 -9.84 -3.74
N GLU A 73 -10.68 -9.82 -4.39
CA GLU A 73 -11.51 -8.62 -4.48
C GLU A 73 -11.94 -8.14 -3.09
N SER A 74 -12.42 -9.04 -2.25
CA SER A 74 -12.79 -8.70 -0.87
C SER A 74 -11.63 -8.07 -0.11
N LEU A 75 -10.42 -8.60 -0.24
CA LEU A 75 -9.23 -8.10 0.45
C LEU A 75 -8.82 -6.70 -0.02
N ILE A 76 -8.76 -6.45 -1.34
CA ILE A 76 -8.31 -5.14 -1.84
C ILE A 76 -9.32 -4.03 -1.55
N PHE A 77 -10.63 -4.29 -1.71
CA PHE A 77 -11.66 -3.32 -1.36
C PHE A 77 -11.69 -3.03 0.15
N SER A 78 -11.54 -4.08 0.97
CA SER A 78 -11.46 -3.92 2.42
C SER A 78 -10.23 -3.12 2.83
N ALA A 79 -9.06 -3.41 2.25
CA ALA A 79 -7.84 -2.64 2.52
C ALA A 79 -8.01 -1.17 2.12
N GLY A 80 -8.51 -0.88 0.91
CA GLY A 80 -8.72 0.49 0.44
C GLY A 80 -9.62 1.30 1.36
N ILE A 81 -10.83 0.80 1.65
CA ILE A 81 -11.78 1.49 2.54
C ILE A 81 -11.23 1.62 3.96
N GLY A 82 -10.69 0.53 4.52
CA GLY A 82 -10.24 0.56 5.89
C GLY A 82 -9.04 1.46 6.11
N LEU A 83 -8.05 1.47 5.22
CA LEU A 83 -6.92 2.40 5.28
C LEU A 83 -7.38 3.87 5.13
N GLY A 84 -8.32 4.14 4.22
CA GLY A 84 -8.93 5.46 4.09
C GLY A 84 -9.61 5.93 5.38
N ILE A 85 -10.33 5.04 6.07
CA ILE A 85 -10.97 5.36 7.35
C ILE A 85 -9.93 5.59 8.46
N LEU A 86 -8.86 4.81 8.53
CA LEU A 86 -7.76 5.08 9.46
C LEU A 86 -7.14 6.47 9.23
N SER A 87 -6.99 6.88 7.95
CA SER A 87 -6.56 8.24 7.62
C SER A 87 -7.52 9.30 8.13
N LEU A 88 -8.83 9.11 7.92
CA LEU A 88 -9.86 10.05 8.39
C LEU A 88 -9.94 10.10 9.94
N ILE A 89 -9.74 8.98 10.63
CA ILE A 89 -9.62 8.95 12.10
C ILE A 89 -8.41 9.78 12.52
N THR A 90 -7.25 9.63 11.87
CA THR A 90 -6.06 10.43 12.16
C THR A 90 -6.33 11.93 11.94
N LEU A 91 -6.99 12.27 10.84
CA LEU A 91 -7.41 13.66 10.56
C LEU A 91 -8.28 14.21 11.69
N GLY A 92 -9.32 13.48 12.09
CA GLY A 92 -10.21 13.89 13.17
C GLY A 92 -9.48 14.09 14.50
N LEU A 93 -8.61 13.15 14.87
CA LEU A 93 -7.78 13.27 16.09
C LEU A 93 -6.80 14.43 15.99
N GLY A 94 -6.21 14.66 14.81
CA GLY A 94 -5.31 15.78 14.59
C GLY A 94 -5.99 17.15 14.71
N LEU A 95 -7.21 17.28 14.21
CA LEU A 95 -8.02 18.50 14.35
C LEU A 95 -8.44 18.75 15.83
N LEU A 96 -8.57 17.68 16.61
CA LEU A 96 -8.88 17.75 18.05
C LEU A 96 -7.64 17.95 18.95
N GLY A 97 -6.43 18.01 18.39
CA GLY A 97 -5.21 18.15 19.18
C GLY A 97 -4.78 16.87 19.93
N LEU A 98 -5.04 15.71 19.33
CA LEU A 98 -4.85 14.41 19.97
C LEU A 98 -3.78 13.53 19.27
N LEU A 99 -2.77 14.13 18.62
CA LEU A 99 -1.68 13.41 17.96
C LEU A 99 -0.57 13.01 18.96
N TYR A 100 -0.91 12.18 19.93
CA TYR A 100 0.02 11.65 20.92
C TYR A 100 0.40 10.19 20.61
N PRO A 101 1.70 9.80 20.68
CA PRO A 101 2.12 8.43 20.44
C PRO A 101 1.36 7.40 21.30
N TRP A 102 1.24 7.65 22.61
CA TRP A 102 0.54 6.75 23.52
C TRP A 102 -0.91 6.48 23.11
N LEU A 103 -1.61 7.51 22.60
CA LEU A 103 -3.00 7.37 22.14
C LEU A 103 -3.08 6.49 20.89
N PHE A 104 -2.13 6.61 19.95
CA PHE A 104 -2.09 5.80 18.74
C PHE A 104 -1.69 4.34 19.03
N TYR A 105 -0.83 4.09 20.03
CA TYR A 105 -0.61 2.73 20.54
C TYR A 105 -1.88 2.14 21.17
N ALA A 106 -2.55 2.89 22.04
CA ALA A 106 -3.79 2.46 22.70
C ALA A 106 -4.91 2.22 21.67
N LEU A 107 -5.07 3.13 20.69
CA LEU A 107 -6.05 3.01 19.61
C LEU A 107 -5.76 1.80 18.72
N SER A 108 -4.49 1.58 18.35
CA SER A 108 -4.08 0.44 17.55
C SER A 108 -4.37 -0.89 18.27
N LEU A 109 -4.07 -0.97 19.57
CA LEU A 109 -4.38 -2.14 20.40
C LEU A 109 -5.90 -2.31 20.56
N GLY A 110 -6.62 -1.24 20.85
CA GLY A 110 -8.09 -1.27 21.00
C GLY A 110 -8.78 -1.73 19.71
N LEU A 111 -8.35 -1.22 18.54
CA LEU A 111 -8.85 -1.67 17.25
C LEU A 111 -8.47 -3.14 16.99
N ALA A 112 -7.27 -3.57 17.34
CA ALA A 112 -6.87 -4.97 17.17
C ALA A 112 -7.74 -5.92 18.01
N LEU A 113 -8.06 -5.55 19.25
CA LEU A 113 -8.95 -6.32 20.10
C LEU A 113 -10.40 -6.31 19.57
N LEU A 114 -10.91 -5.16 19.16
CA LEU A 114 -12.27 -5.00 18.62
C LEU A 114 -12.45 -5.78 17.32
N LEU A 115 -11.42 -5.87 16.49
CA LEU A 115 -11.42 -6.52 15.17
C LEU A 115 -10.77 -7.90 15.19
N LEU A 116 -10.51 -8.46 16.38
CA LEU A 116 -9.83 -9.76 16.53
C LEU A 116 -10.47 -10.88 15.70
N PRO A 117 -11.82 -11.04 15.64
CA PRO A 117 -12.44 -12.07 14.80
C PRO A 117 -12.10 -11.88 13.30
N GLN A 118 -12.12 -10.62 12.79
CA GLN A 118 -11.77 -10.31 11.41
C GLN A 118 -10.29 -10.58 11.15
N ILE A 119 -9.42 -10.19 12.06
CA ILE A 119 -7.96 -10.41 11.97
C ILE A 119 -7.66 -11.90 11.90
N LEU A 120 -8.24 -12.71 12.78
CA LEU A 120 -8.05 -14.17 12.76
C LEU A 120 -8.59 -14.80 11.47
N SER A 121 -9.74 -14.31 10.98
CA SER A 121 -10.29 -14.72 9.68
C SER A 121 -9.33 -14.36 8.53
N LEU A 122 -8.80 -13.13 8.51
CA LEU A 122 -7.85 -12.68 7.48
C LEU A 122 -6.58 -13.52 7.47
N LEU A 123 -5.99 -13.82 8.64
CA LEU A 123 -4.78 -14.63 8.73
C LEU A 123 -5.03 -16.05 8.20
N LYS A 124 -6.18 -16.65 8.50
CA LYS A 124 -6.59 -17.95 7.92
C LYS A 124 -6.78 -17.85 6.41
N CYS A 125 -7.45 -16.81 5.92
CA CYS A 125 -7.69 -16.59 4.50
C CYS A 125 -6.38 -16.40 3.73
N VAL A 126 -5.44 -15.62 4.25
CA VAL A 126 -4.12 -15.39 3.63
C VAL A 126 -3.31 -16.70 3.56
N ALA A 127 -3.35 -17.53 4.62
CA ALA A 127 -2.70 -18.83 4.63
C ALA A 127 -3.27 -19.81 3.59
N LEU A 128 -4.54 -19.62 3.20
CA LEU A 128 -5.25 -20.43 2.19
C LEU A 128 -5.25 -19.80 0.78
N LEU A 129 -4.68 -18.61 0.64
CA LEU A 129 -4.62 -17.91 -0.66
C LEU A 129 -3.85 -18.76 -1.68
N ARG A 130 -4.58 -19.27 -2.67
CA ARG A 130 -3.98 -19.91 -3.84
C ARG A 130 -3.92 -18.89 -4.96
N ILE A 131 -2.72 -18.62 -5.46
CA ILE A 131 -2.56 -17.83 -6.69
C ILE A 131 -3.16 -18.64 -7.84
N PRO A 132 -4.27 -18.20 -8.44
CA PRO A 132 -5.07 -19.04 -9.34
C PRO A 132 -4.37 -19.38 -10.67
N SER A 133 -3.33 -18.62 -10.99
CA SER A 133 -2.46 -18.89 -12.16
C SER A 133 -1.05 -18.40 -11.84
N ARG A 134 -0.06 -19.19 -12.22
CA ARG A 134 1.34 -18.76 -12.09
C ARG A 134 1.68 -17.73 -13.15
N PRO A 135 2.43 -16.67 -12.82
CA PRO A 135 2.96 -15.77 -13.84
C PRO A 135 3.91 -16.55 -14.78
N PRO A 136 4.05 -16.11 -16.04
CA PRO A 136 5.17 -16.56 -16.86
C PRO A 136 6.49 -16.39 -16.08
N PRO A 137 7.43 -17.38 -16.13
CA PRO A 137 8.61 -17.38 -15.24
C PRO A 137 9.43 -16.09 -15.30
N PHE A 138 9.60 -15.49 -16.49
CA PHE A 138 10.34 -14.25 -16.66
C PHE A 138 9.60 -13.05 -16.06
N ILE A 139 8.25 -12.99 -16.15
CA ILE A 139 7.44 -11.96 -15.49
C ILE A 139 7.56 -12.13 -13.97
N GLY A 140 7.44 -13.36 -13.45
CA GLY A 140 7.59 -13.62 -12.03
C GLY A 140 8.94 -13.17 -11.49
N LEU A 141 10.03 -13.51 -12.18
CA LEU A 141 11.38 -13.06 -11.79
C LEU A 141 11.50 -11.53 -11.82
N TYR A 142 11.00 -10.90 -12.89
CA TYR A 142 11.01 -9.45 -13.02
C TYR A 142 10.25 -8.76 -11.88
N LEU A 143 9.03 -9.22 -11.56
CA LEU A 143 8.22 -8.68 -10.47
C LEU A 143 8.92 -8.84 -9.12
N VAL A 144 9.48 -10.02 -8.84
CA VAL A 144 10.24 -10.24 -7.59
C VAL A 144 11.44 -9.29 -7.50
N ALA A 145 12.20 -9.12 -8.57
CA ALA A 145 13.36 -8.24 -8.59
C ALA A 145 12.97 -6.77 -8.34
N THR A 146 11.98 -6.25 -9.08
CA THR A 146 11.53 -4.85 -8.95
C THR A 146 10.92 -4.56 -7.59
N LEU A 147 10.08 -5.47 -7.07
CA LEU A 147 9.48 -5.32 -5.74
C LEU A 147 10.53 -5.39 -4.62
N SER A 148 11.53 -6.27 -4.75
CA SER A 148 12.62 -6.34 -3.77
C SER A 148 13.46 -5.07 -3.77
N LEU A 149 13.78 -4.51 -4.95
CA LEU A 149 14.50 -3.24 -5.06
C LEU A 149 13.69 -2.08 -4.46
N SER A 150 12.40 -2.02 -4.74
CA SER A 150 11.50 -1.01 -4.15
C SER A 150 11.42 -1.15 -2.61
N LEU A 151 11.38 -2.37 -2.10
CA LEU A 151 11.39 -2.63 -0.66
C LEU A 151 12.69 -2.16 0.00
N LEU A 152 13.83 -2.46 -0.61
CA LEU A 152 15.12 -1.98 -0.12
C LEU A 152 15.18 -0.45 -0.10
N LEU A 153 14.65 0.21 -1.15
CA LEU A 153 14.54 1.65 -1.20
C LEU A 153 13.58 2.20 -0.14
N ALA A 154 12.46 1.51 0.13
CA ALA A 154 11.54 1.88 1.19
C ALA A 154 12.13 1.75 2.60
N LEU A 155 13.04 0.81 2.82
CA LEU A 155 13.77 0.63 4.08
C LEU A 155 14.94 1.59 4.26
N ALA A 156 15.42 2.23 3.20
CA ALA A 156 16.47 3.25 3.29
C ALA A 156 15.92 4.57 3.88
N PRO A 157 16.76 5.44 4.46
CA PRO A 157 16.34 6.77 4.88
C PRO A 157 15.65 7.55 3.76
N PRO A 158 14.71 8.47 4.06
CA PRO A 158 14.05 9.29 3.04
C PRO A 158 15.06 10.27 2.40
N ILE A 159 15.09 10.30 1.06
CA ILE A 159 15.99 11.15 0.27
C ILE A 159 15.25 11.89 -0.85
N SER A 160 13.98 11.57 -1.09
CA SER A 160 13.23 12.16 -2.20
C SER A 160 12.76 13.58 -1.85
N PHE A 161 12.76 14.46 -2.84
CA PHE A 161 12.49 15.88 -2.67
C PHE A 161 11.14 16.15 -2.02
N ASP A 162 10.04 15.65 -2.62
CA ASP A 162 8.69 15.93 -2.12
C ASP A 162 8.44 15.29 -0.75
N ALA A 163 9.02 14.11 -0.48
CA ALA A 163 8.92 13.51 0.85
C ALA A 163 9.52 14.41 1.93
N LEU A 164 10.68 15.04 1.64
CA LEU A 164 11.39 15.93 2.57
C LEU A 164 10.88 17.37 2.53
N LEU A 165 10.08 17.76 1.52
CA LEU A 165 9.51 19.10 1.42
C LEU A 165 8.16 19.20 2.15
N TYR A 166 7.27 18.19 2.01
CA TYR A 166 5.91 18.26 2.58
C TYR A 166 5.32 16.92 3.03
N HIS A 167 5.50 15.80 2.32
CA HIS A 167 4.79 14.54 2.65
C HIS A 167 5.15 13.97 4.04
N LEU A 168 6.41 14.13 4.48
CA LEU A 168 6.84 13.75 5.84
C LEU A 168 6.95 14.95 6.78
N VAL A 169 7.17 16.15 6.23
CA VAL A 169 7.34 17.37 7.04
C VAL A 169 6.03 17.77 7.68
N GLY A 170 4.91 17.78 6.94
CA GLY A 170 3.59 18.05 7.50
C GLY A 170 3.28 17.16 8.71
N PRO A 171 3.31 15.82 8.56
CA PRO A 171 3.16 14.89 9.67
C PRO A 171 4.08 15.18 10.86
N LYS A 172 5.38 15.47 10.62
CA LYS A 172 6.33 15.81 11.71
C LYS A 172 5.91 17.02 12.49
N LEU A 173 5.54 18.11 11.81
CA LEU A 173 5.09 19.34 12.43
C LEU A 173 3.80 19.13 13.22
N TYR A 174 2.84 18.36 12.67
CA TYR A 174 1.60 18.03 13.35
C TYR A 174 1.81 17.18 14.61
N ILE A 175 2.75 16.22 14.56
CA ILE A 175 3.12 15.41 15.73
C ILE A 175 3.80 16.26 16.81
N GLN A 176 4.68 17.19 16.43
CA GLN A 176 5.35 18.09 17.38
C GLN A 176 4.37 18.97 18.14
N GLU A 177 3.37 19.49 17.45
CA GLU A 177 2.32 20.35 18.05
C GLU A 177 1.11 19.55 18.57
N HIS A 178 1.14 18.22 18.43
CA HIS A 178 0.04 17.30 18.76
C HIS A 178 -1.29 17.60 18.05
N ARG A 179 -1.29 18.44 17.02
CA ARG A 179 -2.49 18.90 16.30
C ARG A 179 -2.18 19.24 14.85
N ILE A 180 -3.22 19.23 14.03
CA ILE A 180 -3.17 19.80 12.66
C ILE A 180 -3.47 21.29 12.79
N TRP A 181 -2.63 22.11 12.18
CA TRP A 181 -2.75 23.56 12.16
C TRP A 181 -2.24 24.13 10.81
N ALA A 182 -2.59 25.38 10.52
CA ALA A 182 -2.16 26.05 9.29
C ALA A 182 -0.67 26.39 9.40
N VAL A 183 0.17 25.65 8.70
CA VAL A 183 1.62 25.89 8.58
C VAL A 183 1.86 26.80 7.39
N ASP A 184 2.78 27.76 7.51
CA ASP A 184 3.18 28.63 6.39
C ASP A 184 4.05 27.85 5.38
N ASN A 185 3.40 26.90 4.72
CA ASN A 185 3.94 26.12 3.61
C ASN A 185 2.77 25.74 2.69
N PHE A 186 2.72 26.36 1.51
CA PHE A 186 1.62 26.16 0.56
C PHE A 186 1.38 24.69 0.18
N ALA A 187 2.42 23.86 0.16
CA ALA A 187 2.32 22.43 -0.17
C ALA A 187 1.56 21.63 0.89
N LEU A 188 1.39 22.16 2.11
CA LEU A 188 0.60 21.52 3.17
C LEU A 188 -0.89 21.88 3.13
N TYR A 189 -1.31 22.75 2.20
CA TYR A 189 -2.73 23.07 1.99
C TYR A 189 -3.43 22.12 1.02
N PHE A 190 -2.70 21.16 0.43
CA PHE A 190 -3.27 20.14 -0.44
C PHE A 190 -3.96 19.03 0.35
N PRO A 191 -4.90 18.29 -0.28
CA PRO A 191 -5.50 17.11 0.35
C PRO A 191 -4.42 16.15 0.83
N SER A 192 -4.54 15.66 2.06
CA SER A 192 -3.45 14.97 2.77
C SER A 192 -3.91 13.62 3.35
N LEU A 193 -4.79 12.89 2.65
CA LEU A 193 -5.32 11.60 3.14
C LEU A 193 -4.19 10.58 3.40
N MET A 194 -3.19 10.52 2.53
CA MET A 194 -2.05 9.61 2.69
C MET A 194 -1.14 10.05 3.83
N GLU A 195 -0.91 11.35 3.97
CA GLU A 195 -0.08 11.94 5.02
C GLU A 195 -0.68 11.71 6.41
N MET A 196 -2.00 11.62 6.51
CA MET A 196 -2.67 11.22 7.76
C MET A 196 -2.31 9.77 8.14
N LEU A 197 -2.22 8.87 7.17
CA LEU A 197 -1.78 7.51 7.45
C LEU A 197 -0.27 7.43 7.72
N PHE A 198 0.52 8.28 7.06
CA PHE A 198 1.95 8.45 7.41
C PHE A 198 2.11 8.95 8.85
N THR A 199 1.27 9.89 9.27
CA THR A 199 1.22 10.38 10.67
C THR A 199 1.00 9.22 11.64
N TRP A 200 0.06 8.30 11.35
CA TRP A 200 -0.14 7.09 12.16
C TRP A 200 1.14 6.26 12.25
N GLY A 201 1.76 5.94 11.12
CA GLY A 201 3.02 5.18 11.07
C GLY A 201 4.15 5.88 11.82
N MET A 202 4.25 7.20 11.69
CA MET A 202 5.29 8.01 12.35
C MET A 202 5.07 8.11 13.85
N LEU A 203 3.83 8.18 14.34
CA LEU A 203 3.49 8.13 15.76
C LEU A 203 3.80 6.77 16.40
N LEU A 204 3.72 5.67 15.62
CA LEU A 204 4.13 4.36 16.11
C LEU A 204 5.65 4.18 16.10
N LYS A 205 6.37 4.73 15.10
CA LYS A 205 7.84 4.56 15.05
C LYS A 205 8.59 5.66 14.28
N GLY A 206 8.20 5.96 13.02
CA GLY A 206 8.92 6.98 12.25
C GLY A 206 8.78 6.86 10.73
N ASP A 207 9.63 7.61 10.04
CA ASP A 207 9.57 7.86 8.59
C ASP A 207 9.61 6.57 7.74
N ILE A 208 10.34 5.56 8.17
CA ILE A 208 10.46 4.29 7.44
C ILE A 208 9.11 3.57 7.38
N VAL A 209 8.33 3.61 8.47
CA VAL A 209 6.97 3.03 8.47
C VAL A 209 6.07 3.78 7.49
N ALA A 210 6.16 5.11 7.41
CA ALA A 210 5.42 5.91 6.43
C ALA A 210 5.79 5.52 4.97
N LYS A 211 7.07 5.35 4.66
CA LYS A 211 7.53 4.86 3.34
C LYS A 211 6.99 3.47 3.03
N LEU A 212 7.04 2.56 3.99
CA LEU A 212 6.51 1.20 3.85
C LEU A 212 4.99 1.19 3.66
N ILE A 213 4.26 2.12 4.25
CA ILE A 213 2.82 2.30 3.98
C ILE A 213 2.60 2.61 2.49
N HIS A 214 3.36 3.56 1.91
CA HIS A 214 3.24 3.85 0.47
C HIS A 214 3.65 2.67 -0.41
N TYR A 215 4.70 1.93 -0.01
CA TYR A 215 5.07 0.67 -0.66
C TYR A 215 3.91 -0.34 -0.69
N LEU A 216 3.20 -0.50 0.44
CA LEU A 216 2.03 -1.37 0.53
C LEU A 216 0.88 -0.89 -0.35
N TYR A 217 0.65 0.41 -0.47
CA TYR A 217 -0.32 0.96 -1.42
C TYR A 217 0.05 0.61 -2.88
N GLY A 218 1.33 0.62 -3.23
CA GLY A 218 1.80 0.14 -4.53
C GLY A 218 1.49 -1.33 -4.78
N LEU A 219 1.68 -2.19 -3.78
CA LEU A 219 1.29 -3.60 -3.87
C LEU A 219 -0.22 -3.77 -4.04
N LEU A 220 -1.02 -3.02 -3.27
CA LEU A 220 -2.48 -3.06 -3.37
C LEU A 220 -2.98 -2.53 -4.72
N ALA A 221 -2.40 -1.45 -5.24
CA ALA A 221 -2.73 -0.92 -6.56
C ALA A 221 -2.44 -1.93 -7.68
N GLY A 222 -1.27 -2.57 -7.63
CA GLY A 222 -0.94 -3.65 -8.55
C GLY A 222 -1.89 -4.84 -8.44
N ALA A 223 -2.24 -5.25 -7.22
CA ALA A 223 -3.22 -6.32 -7.00
C ALA A 223 -4.61 -5.94 -7.52
N ALA A 224 -5.03 -4.68 -7.35
CA ALA A 224 -6.30 -4.16 -7.88
C ALA A 224 -6.34 -4.22 -9.41
N ILE A 225 -5.27 -3.76 -10.09
CA ILE A 225 -5.13 -3.82 -11.55
C ILE A 225 -5.16 -5.28 -12.03
N PHE A 226 -4.40 -6.17 -11.37
CA PHE A 226 -4.40 -7.59 -11.70
C PHE A 226 -5.79 -8.21 -11.59
N LEU A 227 -6.49 -7.96 -10.48
CA LEU A 227 -7.80 -8.55 -10.22
C LEU A 227 -8.88 -7.99 -11.16
N LEU A 228 -8.83 -6.70 -11.45
CA LEU A 228 -9.68 -6.05 -12.44
C LEU A 228 -9.50 -6.68 -13.83
N ALA A 229 -8.28 -6.75 -14.32
CA ALA A 229 -7.96 -7.36 -15.61
C ALA A 229 -8.29 -8.86 -15.64
N LYS A 230 -8.04 -9.59 -14.55
CA LYS A 230 -8.41 -11.00 -14.43
C LYS A 230 -9.92 -11.20 -14.53
N ARG A 231 -10.70 -10.35 -13.86
CA ARG A 231 -12.17 -10.50 -13.80
C ARG A 231 -12.83 -10.26 -15.15
N TYR A 232 -12.45 -9.20 -15.84
CA TYR A 232 -13.12 -8.76 -17.07
C TYR A 232 -12.44 -9.25 -18.35
N LEU A 233 -11.21 -9.72 -18.27
CA LEU A 233 -10.45 -10.21 -19.42
C LEU A 233 -9.94 -11.63 -19.18
N SER A 234 -8.77 -11.78 -18.55
CA SER A 234 -8.21 -13.08 -18.17
C SER A 234 -7.07 -12.98 -17.17
N SER A 235 -6.73 -14.09 -16.50
CA SER A 235 -5.56 -14.14 -15.61
C SER A 235 -4.24 -13.87 -16.34
N LYS A 236 -4.13 -14.26 -17.61
CA LYS A 236 -2.94 -13.97 -18.44
C LYS A 236 -2.78 -12.49 -18.66
N ILE A 237 -3.87 -11.79 -19.02
CA ILE A 237 -3.86 -10.34 -19.20
C ILE A 237 -3.58 -9.64 -17.87
N GLY A 238 -4.13 -10.13 -16.74
CA GLY A 238 -3.82 -9.60 -15.42
C GLY A 238 -2.32 -9.60 -15.11
N TRP A 239 -1.59 -10.69 -15.41
CA TRP A 239 -0.14 -10.74 -15.23
C TRP A 239 0.62 -9.76 -16.14
N TRP A 240 0.18 -9.62 -17.39
CA TRP A 240 0.79 -8.66 -18.32
C TRP A 240 0.49 -7.22 -17.92
N SER A 241 -0.73 -6.90 -17.48
CA SER A 241 -1.08 -5.56 -16.96
C SER A 241 -0.20 -5.17 -15.77
N LEU A 242 -0.01 -6.11 -14.84
CA LEU A 242 0.85 -5.92 -13.69
C LEU A 242 2.32 -5.69 -14.11
N ALA A 243 2.83 -6.52 -15.02
CA ALA A 243 4.19 -6.38 -15.54
C ALA A 243 4.37 -5.05 -16.28
N LEU A 244 3.38 -4.60 -17.06
CA LEU A 244 3.42 -3.33 -17.76
C LEU A 244 3.50 -2.14 -16.80
N VAL A 245 2.65 -2.10 -15.78
CA VAL A 245 2.66 -1.03 -14.77
C VAL A 245 3.99 -0.96 -14.05
N TRP A 246 4.52 -2.10 -13.59
CA TRP A 246 5.82 -2.12 -12.90
C TRP A 246 7.03 -2.12 -13.83
N SER A 247 6.84 -2.15 -15.16
CA SER A 247 7.92 -1.88 -16.12
C SER A 247 8.26 -0.39 -16.22
N MET A 248 7.37 0.47 -15.75
CA MET A 248 7.61 1.90 -15.69
C MET A 248 8.60 2.21 -14.56
N PRO A 249 9.82 2.70 -14.83
CA PRO A 249 10.83 2.91 -13.78
C PRO A 249 10.33 3.81 -12.66
N MET A 250 9.52 4.81 -12.99
CA MET A 250 8.96 5.74 -12.01
C MET A 250 8.07 5.04 -10.98
N VAL A 251 7.30 4.03 -11.39
CA VAL A 251 6.37 3.31 -10.48
C VAL A 251 7.13 2.61 -9.36
N TRP A 252 8.13 1.78 -9.69
CA TRP A 252 8.85 1.03 -8.67
C TRP A 252 9.79 1.90 -7.84
N VAL A 253 10.30 3.02 -8.39
CA VAL A 253 11.07 4.01 -7.61
C VAL A 253 10.18 4.73 -6.62
N VAL A 254 9.02 5.25 -7.09
CA VAL A 254 8.06 5.97 -6.25
C VAL A 254 7.49 5.08 -5.15
N MET A 255 7.33 3.75 -5.39
CA MET A 255 6.96 2.80 -4.33
C MET A 255 7.90 2.87 -3.11
N GLY A 256 9.19 3.13 -3.33
CA GLY A 256 10.19 3.22 -2.25
C GLY A 256 10.23 4.57 -1.54
N TRP A 257 9.43 5.56 -1.97
CA TRP A 257 9.39 6.91 -1.41
C TRP A 257 8.10 7.14 -0.61
N ALA A 258 8.11 8.11 0.30
CA ALA A 258 6.91 8.59 0.98
C ALA A 258 6.17 9.60 0.11
N TYR A 259 5.52 9.11 -0.95
CA TYR A 259 4.70 9.87 -1.88
C TYR A 259 3.23 9.46 -1.75
N THR A 260 2.34 10.00 -2.56
CA THR A 260 0.90 9.75 -2.49
C THR A 260 0.34 9.13 -3.76
N ASP A 261 1.15 9.07 -4.83
CA ASP A 261 0.71 8.70 -6.18
C ASP A 261 0.10 7.28 -6.26
N LEU A 262 0.70 6.31 -5.56
CA LEU A 262 0.19 4.93 -5.60
C LEU A 262 -1.08 4.76 -4.73
N GLY A 263 -1.27 5.61 -3.74
CA GLY A 263 -2.55 5.72 -3.04
C GLY A 263 -3.65 6.25 -3.95
N LEU A 264 -3.33 7.27 -4.74
CA LEU A 264 -4.24 7.81 -5.76
C LEU A 264 -4.63 6.71 -6.75
N VAL A 265 -3.65 6.03 -7.36
CA VAL A 265 -3.88 4.93 -8.32
C VAL A 265 -4.76 3.83 -7.70
N LEU A 266 -4.52 3.43 -6.46
CA LEU A 266 -5.34 2.43 -5.79
C LEU A 266 -6.80 2.86 -5.72
N TYR A 267 -7.08 4.06 -5.22
CA TYR A 267 -8.46 4.53 -5.04
C TYR A 267 -9.18 4.75 -6.37
N GLU A 268 -8.49 5.26 -7.40
CA GLU A 268 -9.04 5.42 -8.75
C GLU A 268 -9.41 4.06 -9.37
N VAL A 269 -8.50 3.09 -9.33
CA VAL A 269 -8.75 1.73 -9.85
C VAL A 269 -9.90 1.06 -9.09
N LEU A 270 -9.93 1.17 -7.76
CA LEU A 270 -11.02 0.58 -6.96
C LEU A 270 -12.36 1.27 -7.22
N ALA A 271 -12.39 2.59 -7.39
CA ALA A 271 -13.61 3.32 -7.72
C ALA A 271 -14.19 2.86 -9.07
N PHE A 272 -13.33 2.74 -10.09
CA PHE A 272 -13.71 2.21 -11.40
C PHE A 272 -14.14 0.74 -11.31
N PHE A 273 -13.42 -0.09 -10.57
CA PHE A 273 -13.75 -1.50 -10.39
C PHE A 273 -15.12 -1.67 -9.69
N ALA A 274 -15.43 -0.85 -8.69
CA ALA A 274 -16.73 -0.85 -8.03
C ALA A 274 -17.86 -0.45 -9.01
N LEU A 275 -17.63 0.54 -9.88
CA LEU A 275 -18.58 0.92 -10.93
C LEU A 275 -18.83 -0.24 -11.91
N LEU A 276 -17.77 -0.92 -12.36
CA LEU A 276 -17.92 -2.09 -13.24
C LEU A 276 -18.69 -3.23 -12.57
N ASN A 277 -18.57 -3.41 -11.25
CA ASN A 277 -19.37 -4.39 -10.51
C ASN A 277 -20.85 -3.94 -10.37
N TRP A 278 -21.12 -2.63 -10.34
CA TRP A 278 -22.47 -2.09 -10.33
C TRP A 278 -23.19 -2.28 -11.67
N LEU A 279 -22.51 -2.13 -12.79
CA LEU A 279 -23.14 -2.15 -14.13
C LEU A 279 -24.04 -3.38 -14.38
N PRO A 280 -23.60 -4.64 -14.10
CA PRO A 280 -24.45 -5.81 -14.26
C PRO A 280 -25.40 -6.05 -13.10
N SER A 281 -25.01 -5.72 -11.86
CA SER A 281 -25.79 -6.04 -10.65
C SER A 281 -26.86 -5.02 -10.36
N LYS A 282 -26.64 -3.76 -10.75
CA LYS A 282 -27.45 -2.57 -10.39
C LYS A 282 -27.65 -2.39 -8.87
N GLU A 283 -26.85 -3.09 -8.03
CA GLU A 283 -26.91 -2.96 -6.59
C GLU A 283 -26.34 -1.61 -6.14
N LYS A 284 -27.18 -0.78 -5.54
CA LYS A 284 -26.81 0.57 -5.05
C LYS A 284 -25.56 0.60 -4.17
N LYS A 285 -25.28 -0.51 -3.45
CA LYS A 285 -24.10 -0.63 -2.58
C LYS A 285 -22.78 -0.48 -3.35
N TRP A 286 -22.70 -1.03 -4.57
CA TRP A 286 -21.53 -0.89 -5.42
C TRP A 286 -21.33 0.54 -5.91
N LEU A 287 -22.42 1.23 -6.24
CA LEU A 287 -22.38 2.63 -6.65
C LEU A 287 -21.94 3.54 -5.48
N LEU A 288 -22.48 3.29 -4.27
CA LEU A 288 -22.05 4.00 -3.07
C LEU A 288 -20.56 3.76 -2.77
N LEU A 289 -20.09 2.52 -2.93
CA LEU A 289 -18.68 2.18 -2.74
C LEU A 289 -17.80 2.89 -3.78
N SER A 290 -18.21 2.95 -5.05
CA SER A 290 -17.52 3.70 -6.10
C SER A 290 -17.39 5.18 -5.75
N GLY A 291 -18.49 5.80 -5.30
CA GLY A 291 -18.48 7.19 -4.84
C GLY A 291 -17.58 7.43 -3.63
N ALA A 292 -17.62 6.55 -2.62
CA ALA A 292 -16.76 6.64 -1.44
C ALA A 292 -15.28 6.55 -1.80
N LEU A 293 -14.91 5.61 -2.69
CA LEU A 293 -13.54 5.45 -3.16
C LEU A 293 -13.07 6.65 -4.01
N SER A 294 -13.97 7.23 -4.83
CA SER A 294 -13.69 8.47 -5.56
C SER A 294 -13.42 9.64 -4.60
N GLY A 295 -14.22 9.74 -3.52
CA GLY A 295 -13.99 10.74 -2.47
C GLY A 295 -12.65 10.55 -1.75
N LEU A 296 -12.25 9.30 -1.47
CA LEU A 296 -10.92 9.01 -0.92
C LEU A 296 -9.81 9.38 -1.91
N ALA A 297 -9.98 9.12 -3.22
CA ALA A 297 -9.02 9.57 -4.24
C ALA A 297 -8.84 11.09 -4.23
N MET A 298 -9.95 11.85 -4.15
CA MET A 298 -9.92 13.32 -4.02
C MET A 298 -9.25 13.77 -2.71
N GLY A 299 -9.39 12.99 -1.64
CA GLY A 299 -8.68 13.21 -0.38
C GLY A 299 -7.17 12.99 -0.49
N VAL A 300 -6.68 12.22 -1.47
CA VAL A 300 -5.25 12.07 -1.76
C VAL A 300 -4.72 13.26 -2.56
N LYS A 301 -5.38 13.58 -3.68
CA LYS A 301 -5.03 14.73 -4.54
C LYS A 301 -6.32 15.32 -5.15
N TYR A 302 -6.47 16.63 -5.14
CA TYR A 302 -7.64 17.28 -5.76
C TYR A 302 -7.72 17.04 -7.28
N THR A 303 -6.61 16.73 -7.96
CA THR A 303 -6.61 16.36 -9.39
C THR A 303 -7.45 15.11 -9.67
N ALA A 304 -7.70 14.27 -8.65
CA ALA A 304 -8.61 13.13 -8.74
C ALA A 304 -10.09 13.52 -8.96
N PHE A 305 -10.43 14.81 -8.97
CA PHE A 305 -11.79 15.29 -9.33
C PHE A 305 -12.24 14.77 -10.71
N VAL A 306 -11.30 14.51 -11.61
CA VAL A 306 -11.59 13.89 -12.92
C VAL A 306 -12.24 12.52 -12.77
N VAL A 307 -11.96 11.77 -11.70
CA VAL A 307 -12.50 10.41 -11.49
C VAL A 307 -14.01 10.43 -11.28
N PRO A 308 -14.58 11.08 -10.26
CA PRO A 308 -16.04 11.12 -10.07
C PRO A 308 -16.75 11.74 -11.28
N LEU A 309 -16.16 12.72 -11.96
CA LEU A 309 -16.71 13.29 -13.19
C LEU A 309 -16.80 12.24 -14.30
N SER A 310 -15.71 11.51 -14.56
CA SER A 310 -15.66 10.46 -15.58
C SER A 310 -16.63 9.32 -15.26
N LEU A 311 -16.72 8.90 -13.98
CA LEU A 311 -17.64 7.85 -13.55
C LEU A 311 -19.10 8.31 -13.67
N ALA A 312 -19.41 9.57 -13.37
CA ALA A 312 -20.75 10.13 -13.55
C ALA A 312 -21.15 10.14 -15.03
N LEU A 313 -20.24 10.54 -15.93
CA LEU A 313 -20.50 10.48 -17.38
C LEU A 313 -20.76 9.05 -17.85
N LEU A 314 -20.03 8.05 -17.35
CA LEU A 314 -20.25 6.64 -17.66
C LEU A 314 -21.60 6.09 -17.13
N ILE A 315 -22.14 6.67 -16.07
CA ILE A 315 -23.45 6.29 -15.52
C ILE A 315 -24.60 6.89 -16.35
N LEU A 316 -24.38 8.09 -16.90
CA LEU A 316 -25.40 8.83 -17.67
C LEU A 316 -25.49 8.36 -19.13
N TYR A 317 -24.42 7.75 -19.66
CA TYR A 317 -24.35 7.14 -20.99
C TYR A 317 -24.97 5.74 -21.00
#